data_cf90b22553ef5c4d571130162813483f
#
_entry.id   cf90b22553ef5c4d571130162813483f
#
_cell.length_a   1.000
_cell.length_b   1.000
_cell.length_c   1.000
_cell.angle_alpha   90.00
_cell.angle_beta   90.00
_cell.angle_gamma   90.00
#
_symmetry.space_group_name_H-M   'P 1'
#
loop_
_entity.id
_entity.type
_entity.pdbx_description
1 polymer ?
#
loop_
_entity_poly.entity_id
_entity_poly.type
_entity_poly.pdbx_seq_one_letter_code
_entity_poly.pdbx_strand_id
1 'polypeptide(L)'
;VPLPTDFRPLADELLASDPTLQSLQGESSAARKQISASKQGWLPKLELGYRRNTESGHPLNGVVVGFSFPLFENRNKVKIAKTQALNIDYQKENAALQASSALWQLYEEAKNLHASMEEYERTFHQQQDLSLLKQALMGGQISMIEYFVEISVVYQSKTNLLQLENQYQKAMAQIYKSRL
;
A
#
# COMPACT_ATOMS: atom_id res chain seq x y z
N VAL A 1 -17.36 -0.90 8.95
CA VAL A 1 -16.35 -0.42 9.91
C VAL A 1 -16.47 1.09 9.93
N PRO A 2 -16.66 1.75 11.09
CA PRO A 2 -16.71 3.22 11.13
C PRO A 2 -15.33 3.81 10.81
N LEU A 3 -15.33 4.98 10.15
CA LEU A 3 -14.10 5.72 9.90
C LEU A 3 -13.52 6.23 11.24
N PRO A 4 -12.25 5.95 11.57
CA PRO A 4 -11.64 6.46 12.79
C PRO A 4 -11.58 8.00 12.78
N THR A 5 -11.74 8.60 13.95
CA THR A 5 -11.73 10.06 14.11
C THR A 5 -10.34 10.66 13.90
N ASP A 6 -9.28 9.88 14.16
CA ASP A 6 -7.89 10.31 14.01
C ASP A 6 -7.19 9.51 12.90
N PHE A 7 -6.61 10.23 11.96
CA PHE A 7 -5.87 9.67 10.83
C PHE A 7 -4.53 9.03 11.24
N ARG A 8 -3.81 9.61 12.21
CA ARG A 8 -2.43 9.17 12.53
C ARG A 8 -2.33 7.72 12.94
N PRO A 9 -3.09 7.23 13.96
CA PRO A 9 -2.98 5.83 14.37
C PRO A 9 -3.41 4.87 13.27
N LEU A 10 -4.40 5.26 12.45
CA LEU A 10 -4.82 4.49 11.28
C LEU A 10 -3.69 4.39 10.24
N ALA A 11 -3.03 5.50 9.93
CA ALA A 11 -1.94 5.54 8.97
C ALA A 11 -0.75 4.70 9.44
N ASP A 12 -0.34 4.85 10.70
CA ASP A 12 0.77 4.08 11.28
C ASP A 12 0.53 2.57 11.19
N GLU A 13 -0.69 2.13 11.51
CA GLU A 13 -1.05 0.73 11.44
C GLU A 13 -1.06 0.19 10.00
N LEU A 14 -1.71 0.90 9.07
CA LEU A 14 -1.86 0.45 7.69
C LEU A 14 -0.53 0.51 6.92
N LEU A 15 0.30 1.53 7.15
CA LEU A 15 1.63 1.62 6.54
C LEU A 15 2.58 0.54 7.08
N ALA A 16 2.46 0.17 8.36
CA ALA A 16 3.25 -0.93 8.92
C ALA A 16 2.89 -2.29 8.30
N SER A 17 1.64 -2.48 7.88
CA SER A 17 1.15 -3.70 7.23
C SER A 17 1.26 -3.70 5.70
N ASP A 18 1.71 -2.59 5.08
CA ASP A 18 1.81 -2.47 3.62
C ASP A 18 2.88 -3.42 3.06
N PRO A 19 2.52 -4.39 2.18
CA PRO A 19 3.46 -5.36 1.64
C PRO A 19 4.60 -4.74 0.84
N THR A 20 4.34 -3.61 0.15
CA THR A 20 5.35 -2.91 -0.65
C THR A 20 6.41 -2.29 0.25
N LEU A 21 5.99 -1.65 1.36
CA LEU A 21 6.92 -1.08 2.33
C LEU A 21 7.72 -2.15 3.07
N GLN A 22 7.09 -3.29 3.40
CA GLN A 22 7.77 -4.43 3.99
C GLN A 22 8.81 -5.03 3.04
N SER A 23 8.50 -5.18 1.73
CA SER A 23 9.44 -5.64 0.71
C SER A 23 10.64 -4.71 0.62
N LEU A 24 10.44 -3.41 0.50
CA LEU A 24 11.51 -2.41 0.45
C LEU A 24 12.36 -2.38 1.73
N GLN A 25 11.76 -2.62 2.89
CA GLN A 25 12.50 -2.79 4.14
C GLN A 25 13.40 -4.03 4.10
N GLY A 26 12.91 -5.13 3.56
CA GLY A 26 13.69 -6.36 3.32
C GLY A 26 14.86 -6.11 2.36
N GLU A 27 14.60 -5.44 1.23
CA GLU A 27 15.61 -5.08 0.25
C GLU A 27 16.69 -4.16 0.84
N SER A 28 16.31 -3.14 1.62
CA SER A 28 17.26 -2.27 2.32
C SER A 28 18.16 -3.06 3.27
N SER A 29 17.59 -4.01 4.01
CA SER A 29 18.33 -4.89 4.90
C SER A 29 19.32 -5.78 4.14
N ALA A 30 18.91 -6.34 3.00
CA ALA A 30 19.74 -7.15 2.12
C ALA A 30 20.89 -6.33 1.51
N ALA A 31 20.59 -5.11 1.04
CA ALA A 31 21.59 -4.20 0.47
C ALA A 31 22.66 -3.80 1.51
N ARG A 32 22.25 -3.58 2.75
CA ARG A 32 23.22 -3.30 3.86
C ARG A 32 24.10 -4.51 4.15
N LYS A 33 23.56 -5.73 4.13
CA LYS A 33 24.36 -6.97 4.23
C LYS A 33 25.32 -7.12 3.05
N GLN A 34 24.91 -6.73 1.83
CA GLN A 34 25.75 -6.74 0.64
C GLN A 34 26.98 -5.82 0.78
N ILE A 35 26.85 -4.66 1.47
CA ILE A 35 28.01 -3.81 1.79
C ILE A 35 29.03 -4.57 2.63
N SER A 36 28.57 -5.30 3.64
CA SER A 36 29.42 -6.11 4.51
C SER A 36 30.10 -7.24 3.74
N ALA A 37 29.36 -7.95 2.90
CA ALA A 37 29.88 -8.99 2.03
C ALA A 37 30.93 -8.44 1.04
N SER A 38 30.68 -7.25 0.46
CA SER A 38 31.61 -6.57 -0.45
C SER A 38 32.91 -6.15 0.27
N LYS A 39 32.85 -5.80 1.54
CA LYS A 39 34.06 -5.52 2.36
C LYS A 39 34.87 -6.78 2.60
N GLN A 40 34.22 -7.93 2.84
CA GLN A 40 34.92 -9.21 3.03
C GLN A 40 35.61 -9.72 1.75
N GLY A 41 35.20 -9.25 0.58
CA GLY A 41 35.85 -9.59 -0.70
C GLY A 41 37.32 -9.17 -0.79
N TRP A 42 37.87 -8.39 0.16
CA TRP A 42 39.29 -8.05 0.25
C TRP A 42 40.11 -9.11 1.00
N LEU A 43 39.46 -10.09 1.65
CA LEU A 43 40.16 -11.16 2.34
C LEU A 43 40.77 -12.12 1.32
N PRO A 44 41.99 -12.63 1.58
CA PRO A 44 42.62 -13.64 0.75
C PRO A 44 41.78 -14.91 0.74
N LYS A 45 41.58 -15.50 -0.44
CA LYS A 45 40.94 -16.80 -0.58
C LYS A 45 41.98 -17.89 -0.38
N LEU A 46 41.71 -18.81 0.54
CA LEU A 46 42.48 -20.01 0.75
C LEU A 46 41.84 -21.14 -0.06
N GLU A 47 42.59 -21.76 -0.96
CA GLU A 47 42.17 -22.93 -1.70
C GLU A 47 42.91 -24.15 -1.17
N LEU A 48 42.17 -25.14 -0.69
CA LEU A 48 42.70 -26.43 -0.30
C LEU A 48 42.10 -27.46 -1.27
N GLY A 49 42.95 -28.18 -1.98
CA GLY A 49 42.57 -29.17 -2.93
C GLY A 49 43.41 -30.44 -2.81
N TYR A 50 42.83 -31.55 -3.16
CA TYR A 50 43.52 -32.83 -3.36
C TYR A 50 43.51 -33.14 -4.84
N ARG A 51 44.70 -33.30 -5.41
CA ARG A 51 44.86 -33.68 -6.83
C ARG A 51 45.47 -35.06 -6.95
N ARG A 52 44.80 -35.92 -7.67
CA ARG A 52 45.30 -37.23 -8.06
C ARG A 52 45.60 -37.23 -9.56
N ASN A 53 46.85 -37.46 -9.93
CA ASN A 53 47.24 -37.59 -11.32
C ASN A 53 47.59 -39.04 -11.64
N THR A 54 47.00 -39.60 -12.71
CA THR A 54 47.13 -41.03 -13.09
C THR A 54 47.78 -41.19 -14.47
N GLU A 55 48.37 -40.16 -15.02
CA GLU A 55 48.80 -40.09 -16.42
C GLU A 55 50.03 -40.95 -16.76
N SER A 56 50.79 -41.45 -15.84
CA SER A 56 52.05 -42.19 -16.10
C SER A 56 52.12 -43.58 -15.43
N GLY A 57 50.99 -44.23 -15.19
CA GLY A 57 50.98 -45.59 -14.60
C GLY A 57 51.34 -45.67 -13.09
N HIS A 58 51.79 -44.56 -12.52
CA HIS A 58 52.01 -44.41 -11.07
C HIS A 58 51.09 -43.30 -10.53
N PRO A 59 50.19 -43.59 -9.60
CA PRO A 59 49.31 -42.59 -9.03
C PRO A 59 50.10 -41.61 -8.14
N LEU A 60 50.27 -40.38 -8.62
CA LEU A 60 50.82 -39.27 -7.81
C LEU A 60 49.66 -38.57 -7.11
N ASN A 61 49.65 -38.62 -5.79
CA ASN A 61 48.70 -37.94 -4.98
C ASN A 61 49.37 -36.70 -4.35
N GLY A 62 48.69 -35.53 -4.45
CA GLY A 62 49.23 -34.29 -3.92
C GLY A 62 48.15 -33.45 -3.25
N VAL A 63 48.53 -32.73 -2.21
CA VAL A 63 47.70 -31.67 -1.62
C VAL A 63 48.10 -30.36 -2.29
N VAL A 64 47.10 -29.65 -2.77
CA VAL A 64 47.30 -28.29 -3.36
C VAL A 64 46.81 -27.29 -2.36
N VAL A 65 47.67 -26.33 -2.02
CA VAL A 65 47.36 -25.17 -1.19
C VAL A 65 47.58 -23.93 -2.06
N GLY A 66 46.51 -23.20 -2.32
CA GLY A 66 46.53 -21.97 -3.08
C GLY A 66 46.14 -20.76 -2.24
N PHE A 67 46.76 -19.63 -2.51
CA PHE A 67 46.35 -18.33 -1.94
C PHE A 67 46.08 -17.37 -3.10
N SER A 68 44.89 -16.75 -3.09
CA SER A 68 44.50 -15.77 -4.07
C SER A 68 44.21 -14.42 -3.41
N PHE A 69 44.91 -13.37 -3.88
CA PHE A 69 44.69 -12.00 -3.38
C PHE A 69 43.98 -11.18 -4.45
N PRO A 70 42.75 -10.71 -4.23
CA PRO A 70 41.99 -9.88 -5.18
C PRO A 70 42.50 -8.42 -5.15
N LEU A 71 43.64 -8.12 -5.77
CA LEU A 71 44.30 -6.80 -5.72
C LEU A 71 43.46 -5.68 -6.38
N PHE A 72 42.73 -5.96 -7.46
CA PHE A 72 42.00 -4.95 -8.25
C PHE A 72 40.51 -5.24 -8.41
N GLU A 73 40.07 -6.46 -8.20
CA GLU A 73 38.70 -6.94 -8.48
C GLU A 73 37.63 -6.26 -7.62
N ASN A 74 37.99 -5.81 -6.41
CA ASN A 74 37.06 -5.29 -5.41
C ASN A 74 37.08 -3.76 -5.24
N ARG A 75 37.88 -3.02 -6.03
CA ARG A 75 38.14 -1.59 -5.85
C ARG A 75 36.88 -0.72 -5.80
N ASN A 76 35.84 -1.04 -6.57
CA ASN A 76 34.60 -0.28 -6.63
C ASN A 76 33.38 -1.02 -6.07
N LYS A 77 33.47 -2.31 -5.72
CA LYS A 77 32.33 -3.12 -5.26
C LYS A 77 31.67 -2.54 -4.01
N VAL A 78 32.45 -2.07 -3.05
CA VAL A 78 31.93 -1.44 -1.82
C VAL A 78 31.23 -0.11 -2.12
N LYS A 79 31.77 0.69 -3.04
CA LYS A 79 31.14 1.96 -3.46
C LYS A 79 29.82 1.72 -4.16
N ILE A 80 29.80 0.77 -5.09
CA ILE A 80 28.56 0.36 -5.80
C ILE A 80 27.52 -0.14 -4.79
N ALA A 81 27.88 -1.05 -3.88
CA ALA A 81 26.99 -1.58 -2.88
C ALA A 81 26.39 -0.49 -1.95
N LYS A 82 27.23 0.50 -1.56
CA LYS A 82 26.76 1.66 -0.77
C LYS A 82 25.76 2.51 -1.57
N THR A 83 26.05 2.79 -2.84
CA THR A 83 25.16 3.59 -3.69
C THR A 83 23.84 2.86 -3.94
N GLN A 84 23.87 1.54 -4.14
CA GLN A 84 22.66 0.72 -4.26
C GLN A 84 21.82 0.74 -2.99
N ALA A 85 22.46 0.58 -1.82
CA ALA A 85 21.75 0.66 -0.54
C ALA A 85 21.09 2.03 -0.33
N LEU A 86 21.80 3.12 -0.65
CA LEU A 86 21.26 4.47 -0.58
C LEU A 86 20.07 4.67 -1.54
N ASN A 87 20.15 4.14 -2.75
CA ASN A 87 19.06 4.20 -3.72
C ASN A 87 17.81 3.47 -3.20
N ILE A 88 17.96 2.29 -2.61
CA ILE A 88 16.85 1.53 -2.01
C ILE A 88 16.26 2.30 -0.82
N ASP A 89 17.09 2.92 0.03
CA ASP A 89 16.62 3.73 1.15
C ASP A 89 15.77 4.93 0.65
N TYR A 90 16.17 5.61 -0.42
CA TYR A 90 15.36 6.67 -1.05
C TYR A 90 14.07 6.15 -1.70
N GLN A 91 14.12 4.98 -2.35
CA GLN A 91 12.91 4.36 -2.91
C GLN A 91 11.91 4.03 -1.81
N LYS A 92 12.37 3.50 -0.67
CA LYS A 92 11.55 3.21 0.49
C LYS A 92 10.91 4.49 1.07
N GLU A 93 11.70 5.56 1.24
CA GLU A 93 11.19 6.84 1.73
C GLU A 93 10.13 7.42 0.78
N ASN A 94 10.40 7.42 -0.51
CA ASN A 94 9.46 7.89 -1.52
C ASN A 94 8.17 7.04 -1.54
N ALA A 95 8.27 5.72 -1.46
CA ALA A 95 7.12 4.83 -1.39
C ALA A 95 6.28 5.08 -0.12
N ALA A 96 6.92 5.31 1.04
CA ALA A 96 6.23 5.64 2.28
C ALA A 96 5.48 6.98 2.19
N LEU A 97 6.10 7.99 1.60
CA LEU A 97 5.45 9.30 1.37
C LEU A 97 4.26 9.17 0.42
N GLN A 98 4.41 8.44 -0.69
CA GLN A 98 3.32 8.21 -1.64
C GLN A 98 2.16 7.43 -1.01
N ALA A 99 2.45 6.37 -0.28
CA ALA A 99 1.45 5.56 0.42
C ALA A 99 0.70 6.39 1.48
N SER A 100 1.42 7.16 2.28
CA SER A 100 0.83 8.06 3.28
C SER A 100 -0.05 9.14 2.64
N SER A 101 0.40 9.74 1.54
CA SER A 101 -0.36 10.77 0.82
C SER A 101 -1.63 10.20 0.18
N ALA A 102 -1.53 9.02 -0.46
CA ALA A 102 -2.69 8.34 -1.03
C ALA A 102 -3.71 7.94 0.04
N LEU A 103 -3.24 7.43 1.18
CA LEU A 103 -4.10 7.08 2.31
C LEU A 103 -4.79 8.32 2.90
N TRP A 104 -4.08 9.44 3.01
CA TRP A 104 -4.66 10.72 3.46
C TRP A 104 -5.79 11.19 2.53
N GLN A 105 -5.57 11.13 1.21
CA GLN A 105 -6.60 11.50 0.24
C GLN A 105 -7.86 10.64 0.37
N LEU A 106 -7.70 9.32 0.49
CA LEU A 106 -8.82 8.40 0.69
C LEU A 106 -9.54 8.65 2.02
N TYR A 107 -8.81 8.97 3.08
CA TYR A 107 -9.38 9.30 4.38
C TYR A 107 -10.23 10.58 4.33
N GLU A 108 -9.71 11.66 3.72
CA GLU A 108 -10.47 12.90 3.55
C GLU A 108 -11.67 12.71 2.62
N GLU A 109 -11.54 11.92 1.55
CA GLU A 109 -12.66 11.56 0.69
C GLU A 109 -13.76 10.83 1.47
N ALA A 110 -13.41 9.79 2.23
CA ALA A 110 -14.36 9.03 3.04
C ALA A 110 -15.05 9.92 4.09
N LYS A 111 -14.30 10.82 4.73
CA LYS A 111 -14.83 11.77 5.71
C LYS A 111 -15.84 12.75 5.10
N ASN A 112 -15.53 13.28 3.92
CA ASN A 112 -16.43 14.19 3.20
C ASN A 112 -17.69 13.47 2.73
N LEU A 113 -17.55 12.24 2.22
CA LEU A 113 -18.70 11.41 1.81
C LEU A 113 -19.60 11.09 3.01
N HIS A 114 -19.01 10.75 4.16
CA HIS A 114 -19.77 10.50 5.39
C HIS A 114 -20.54 11.72 5.85
N ALA A 115 -19.90 12.90 5.87
CA ALA A 115 -20.57 14.15 6.23
C ALA A 115 -21.73 14.48 5.27
N SER A 116 -21.53 14.27 3.96
CA SER A 116 -22.58 14.46 2.97
C SER A 116 -23.75 13.49 3.16
N MET A 117 -23.49 12.23 3.51
CA MET A 117 -24.53 11.25 3.82
C MET A 117 -25.35 11.67 5.05
N GLU A 118 -24.70 12.09 6.14
CA GLU A 118 -25.38 12.57 7.34
C GLU A 118 -26.27 13.79 7.06
N GLU A 119 -25.82 14.70 6.21
CA GLU A 119 -26.62 15.88 5.82
C GLU A 119 -27.82 15.47 4.96
N TYR A 120 -27.63 14.54 4.01
CA TYR A 120 -28.71 13.97 3.21
C TYR A 120 -29.75 13.27 4.09
N GLU A 121 -29.34 12.40 5.00
CA GLU A 121 -30.24 11.69 5.92
C GLU A 121 -31.04 12.67 6.77
N ARG A 122 -30.38 13.69 7.33
CA ARG A 122 -31.05 14.71 8.15
C ARG A 122 -32.12 15.45 7.36
N THR A 123 -31.80 15.87 6.13
CA THR A 123 -32.75 16.57 5.25
C THR A 123 -33.89 15.66 4.80
N PHE A 124 -33.55 14.39 4.51
CA PHE A 124 -34.48 13.40 4.06
C PHE A 124 -35.52 13.04 5.12
N HIS A 125 -35.09 12.85 6.39
CA HIS A 125 -36.03 12.59 7.50
C HIS A 125 -36.96 13.76 7.80
N GLN A 126 -36.58 14.99 7.49
CA GLN A 126 -37.42 16.17 7.69
C GLN A 126 -38.47 16.40 6.59
N GLN A 127 -38.23 15.92 5.38
CA GLN A 127 -39.07 16.23 4.22
C GLN A 127 -39.99 15.12 3.73
N GLN A 128 -39.90 13.90 4.25
CA GLN A 128 -40.56 12.74 3.64
C GLN A 128 -41.64 12.08 4.48
N ASP A 129 -42.77 12.74 4.57
CA ASP A 129 -43.99 11.99 4.80
C ASP A 129 -44.74 11.78 3.47
N LEU A 130 -44.38 10.69 2.75
CA LEU A 130 -45.07 10.25 1.53
C LEU A 130 -46.56 10.05 1.80
N SER A 131 -46.96 9.83 3.07
CA SER A 131 -48.35 9.71 3.49
C SER A 131 -49.06 11.05 3.41
N LEU A 132 -48.38 12.16 3.73
CA LEU A 132 -48.93 13.51 3.59
C LEU A 132 -49.13 13.90 2.15
N LEU A 133 -48.17 13.58 1.27
CA LEU A 133 -48.31 13.79 -0.17
C LEU A 133 -49.52 13.03 -0.75
N LYS A 134 -49.72 11.78 -0.34
CA LYS A 134 -50.86 11.00 -0.73
C LYS A 134 -52.18 11.57 -0.20
N GLN A 135 -52.19 12.04 1.06
CA GLN A 135 -53.37 12.70 1.65
C GLN A 135 -53.69 13.99 0.91
N ALA A 136 -52.70 14.83 0.59
CA ALA A 136 -52.89 16.05 -0.17
C ALA A 136 -53.49 15.80 -1.57
N LEU A 137 -53.04 14.75 -2.26
CA LEU A 137 -53.61 14.34 -3.52
C LEU A 137 -55.07 13.89 -3.36
N MET A 138 -55.36 13.05 -2.36
CA MET A 138 -56.73 12.56 -2.11
C MET A 138 -57.68 13.67 -1.64
N GLY A 139 -57.14 14.67 -0.95
CA GLY A 139 -57.85 15.90 -0.55
C GLY A 139 -58.02 16.93 -1.65
N GLY A 140 -57.48 16.67 -2.85
CA GLY A 140 -57.54 17.60 -3.99
C GLY A 140 -56.69 18.87 -3.80
N GLN A 141 -55.77 18.85 -2.85
CA GLN A 141 -54.85 19.99 -2.57
C GLN A 141 -53.69 20.09 -3.56
N ILE A 142 -53.33 18.98 -4.18
CA ILE A 142 -52.31 18.90 -5.24
C ILE A 142 -52.86 18.11 -6.41
N SER A 143 -52.38 18.42 -7.62
CA SER A 143 -52.72 17.68 -8.81
C SER A 143 -51.95 16.36 -8.92
N MET A 144 -52.43 15.44 -9.74
CA MET A 144 -51.71 14.19 -10.02
C MET A 144 -50.29 14.44 -10.59
N ILE A 145 -50.14 15.47 -11.40
CA ILE A 145 -48.83 15.85 -11.99
C ILE A 145 -47.89 16.30 -10.92
N GLU A 146 -48.31 17.20 -10.01
CA GLU A 146 -47.49 17.67 -8.87
C GLU A 146 -47.12 16.50 -7.98
N TYR A 147 -48.03 15.57 -7.68
CA TYR A 147 -47.75 14.36 -6.92
C TYR A 147 -46.65 13.53 -7.54
N PHE A 148 -46.69 13.28 -8.88
CA PHE A 148 -45.65 12.51 -9.55
C PHE A 148 -44.30 13.25 -9.61
N VAL A 149 -44.30 14.56 -9.74
CA VAL A 149 -43.08 15.37 -9.69
C VAL A 149 -42.44 15.22 -8.34
N GLU A 150 -43.17 15.41 -7.25
CA GLU A 150 -42.66 15.30 -5.88
C GLU A 150 -42.13 13.89 -5.57
N ILE A 151 -42.88 12.85 -5.96
CA ILE A 151 -42.40 11.47 -5.80
C ILE A 151 -41.09 11.24 -6.59
N SER A 152 -40.98 11.77 -7.81
CA SER A 152 -39.75 11.64 -8.59
C SER A 152 -38.54 12.29 -7.92
N VAL A 153 -38.73 13.46 -7.29
CA VAL A 153 -37.69 14.15 -6.50
C VAL A 153 -37.27 13.28 -5.31
N VAL A 154 -38.21 12.68 -4.62
CA VAL A 154 -37.97 11.77 -3.51
C VAL A 154 -37.13 10.56 -3.94
N TYR A 155 -37.53 9.89 -5.04
CA TYR A 155 -36.77 8.74 -5.57
C TYR A 155 -35.39 9.12 -6.07
N GLN A 156 -35.24 10.28 -6.71
CA GLN A 156 -33.95 10.80 -7.14
C GLN A 156 -33.02 11.05 -5.94
N SER A 157 -33.53 11.67 -4.88
CA SER A 157 -32.77 11.93 -3.66
C SER A 157 -32.32 10.62 -3.01
N LYS A 158 -33.18 9.62 -2.96
CA LYS A 158 -32.84 8.28 -2.44
C LYS A 158 -31.77 7.59 -3.28
N THR A 159 -31.85 7.73 -4.59
CA THR A 159 -30.83 7.18 -5.50
C THR A 159 -29.48 7.87 -5.27
N ASN A 160 -29.48 9.19 -5.09
CA ASN A 160 -28.25 9.95 -4.79
C ASN A 160 -27.62 9.51 -3.45
N LEU A 161 -28.42 9.31 -2.41
CA LEU A 161 -27.93 8.79 -1.13
C LEU A 161 -27.28 7.42 -1.28
N LEU A 162 -27.92 6.49 -1.99
CA LEU A 162 -27.34 5.16 -2.26
C LEU A 162 -26.03 5.23 -3.07
N GLN A 163 -25.90 6.21 -3.95
CA GLN A 163 -24.65 6.45 -4.68
C GLN A 163 -23.55 6.95 -3.74
N LEU A 164 -23.85 7.87 -2.83
CA LEU A 164 -22.90 8.34 -1.81
C LEU A 164 -22.46 7.21 -0.89
N GLU A 165 -23.39 6.38 -0.41
CA GLU A 165 -23.07 5.18 0.37
C GLU A 165 -22.13 4.24 -0.37
N ASN A 166 -22.40 3.98 -1.65
CA ASN A 166 -21.55 3.12 -2.47
C ASN A 166 -20.14 3.69 -2.63
N GLN A 167 -20.01 5.01 -2.84
CA GLN A 167 -18.72 5.68 -2.92
C GLN A 167 -17.97 5.62 -1.60
N TYR A 168 -18.66 5.86 -0.48
CA TYR A 168 -18.10 5.73 0.86
C TYR A 168 -17.56 4.32 1.11
N GLN A 169 -18.36 3.29 0.83
CA GLN A 169 -17.92 1.89 1.02
C GLN A 169 -16.73 1.53 0.13
N LYS A 170 -16.66 2.07 -1.08
CA LYS A 170 -15.48 1.88 -1.95
C LYS A 170 -14.23 2.56 -1.36
N ALA A 171 -14.34 3.78 -0.88
CA ALA A 171 -13.23 4.47 -0.23
C ALA A 171 -12.75 3.71 1.02
N MET A 172 -13.69 3.23 1.85
CA MET A 172 -13.38 2.40 3.02
C MET A 172 -12.70 1.08 2.64
N ALA A 173 -13.16 0.41 1.60
CA ALA A 173 -12.53 -0.82 1.11
C ALA A 173 -11.09 -0.57 0.61
N GLN A 174 -10.84 0.57 -0.02
CA GLN A 174 -9.49 0.95 -0.45
C GLN A 174 -8.58 1.30 0.73
N ILE A 175 -9.08 1.99 1.75
CA ILE A 175 -8.34 2.29 2.98
C ILE A 175 -7.89 1.00 3.67
N TYR A 176 -8.78 0.03 3.81
CA TYR A 176 -8.50 -1.24 4.51
C TYR A 176 -7.98 -2.36 3.61
N LYS A 177 -7.61 -2.06 2.37
CA LYS A 177 -7.10 -3.05 1.41
C LYS A 177 -5.94 -3.90 1.93
N SER A 178 -5.07 -3.33 2.76
CA SER A 178 -3.92 -4.05 3.33
C SER A 178 -4.28 -4.99 4.49
N ARG A 179 -5.54 -4.98 4.96
CA ARG A 179 -6.05 -5.91 5.98
C ARG A 179 -6.76 -7.13 5.40
N LEU A 180 -7.03 -7.14 4.10
CA LEU A 180 -7.67 -8.23 3.37
C LEU A 180 -6.64 -9.18 2.78
#